data_0eeeee49c59b92a2675dd5b35d4e4616
#
_entry.id   0eeeee49c59b92a2675dd5b35d4e4616
#
_cell.length_a   1.000
_cell.length_b   1.000
_cell.length_c   1.000
_cell.angle_alpha   90.00
_cell.angle_beta   90.00
_cell.angle_gamma   90.00
#
_symmetry.space_group_name_H-M   'P 1'
#
loop_
_entity.id
_entity.type
_entity.pdbx_description
1 polymer ?
#
loop_
_entity_poly.entity_id
_entity_poly.type
_entity_poly.pdbx_seq_one_letter_code
_entity_poly.pdbx_strand_id
1 'polypeptide(L)'
;MGADRADWGDGNPSPRPSPSRADGGVHASLSPSPSALVQIRELPSPNQDARPDGVPIDTLILHYTGMQTAQAAIDRLRDPAAHVSSHYVVDEDGTVLRLVPELQRAYHAGVSHWRGNTELNGRSIGIEIVNPGHEWGYRDFPVLQLAAVCDLCLEILSRHHIPARNIVAHSDVAPDRKEDPGEKFDWEGLARNGVGLWPDDVPDLGTGGPVRDPARLRDVRRVLGEIGYRVAPEGPLDPALATVLRAFQRHWRPEAVTGQADAGTLARLLGVARLVGVA
;
A
#
# COMPACT_ATOMS: atom_id res chain seq x y z
N MET A 1 1.38 -27.86 78.82
CA MET A 1 2.77 -27.96 78.41
C MET A 1 2.86 -27.08 77.18
N GLY A 2 3.27 -25.87 77.30
CA GLY A 2 4.54 -25.23 77.58
C GLY A 2 4.93 -24.62 76.31
N ALA A 3 4.73 -23.29 76.20
CA ALA A 3 5.74 -22.23 76.09
C ALA A 3 6.48 -22.28 74.71
N ASP A 4 6.67 -21.25 74.00
CA ASP A 4 7.34 -20.01 74.36
C ASP A 4 7.07 -18.89 73.32
N ARG A 5 6.92 -17.70 73.80
CA ARG A 5 6.93 -16.43 73.03
C ARG A 5 8.38 -16.02 72.84
N ALA A 6 8.72 -15.57 71.63
CA ALA A 6 9.90 -14.75 71.42
C ALA A 6 9.52 -13.46 70.73
N ASP A 7 9.65 -12.40 71.46
CA ASP A 7 9.57 -10.98 71.16
C ASP A 7 10.84 -10.56 70.40
N TRP A 8 10.75 -9.85 69.28
CA TRP A 8 11.91 -9.17 68.67
C TRP A 8 11.51 -7.79 68.24
N GLY A 9 12.14 -6.87 68.87
CA GLY A 9 11.97 -5.44 68.93
C GLY A 9 12.00 -4.68 67.62
N ASP A 10 11.39 -3.51 67.74
CA ASP A 10 11.37 -2.38 66.81
C ASP A 10 12.76 -1.93 66.39
N GLY A 11 13.09 -2.10 65.13
CA GLY A 11 14.25 -1.56 64.47
C GLY A 11 13.86 -0.66 63.31
N ASN A 12 13.67 0.62 63.58
CA ASN A 12 13.45 1.68 62.61
C ASN A 12 14.76 1.95 61.83
N PRO A 13 14.86 1.69 60.54
CA PRO A 13 16.01 2.14 59.74
C PRO A 13 15.73 3.50 59.13
N SER A 14 16.66 4.41 59.38
CA SER A 14 16.79 5.76 58.83
C SER A 14 16.60 5.84 57.34
N PRO A 15 16.09 6.96 56.81
CA PRO A 15 15.85 7.16 55.37
C PRO A 15 17.15 7.23 54.59
N ARG A 16 17.27 6.42 53.55
CA ARG A 16 18.33 6.53 52.55
C ARG A 16 18.13 7.80 51.71
N PRO A 17 19.21 8.50 51.33
CA PRO A 17 19.12 9.64 50.47
C PRO A 17 18.68 9.24 49.05
N SER A 18 17.73 9.98 48.48
CA SER A 18 17.28 9.88 47.10
C SER A 18 18.42 10.15 46.13
N PRO A 19 18.57 9.40 45.03
CA PRO A 19 19.51 9.76 43.98
C PRO A 19 19.02 11.03 43.26
N SER A 20 19.91 12.01 43.19
CA SER A 20 19.75 13.24 42.42
C SER A 20 19.38 12.93 40.97
N ARG A 21 18.33 13.58 40.46
CA ARG A 21 18.01 13.64 39.02
C ARG A 21 19.22 14.26 38.32
N ALA A 22 19.87 13.49 37.47
CA ALA A 22 20.71 14.02 36.41
C ALA A 22 19.81 14.49 35.31
N ASP A 23 19.57 15.78 35.21
CA ASP A 23 19.09 16.45 34.03
C ASP A 23 20.16 16.32 32.94
N GLY A 24 19.73 16.01 31.73
CA GLY A 24 20.61 16.03 30.56
C GLY A 24 20.32 14.98 29.48
N GLY A 25 19.07 14.59 29.30
CA GLY A 25 18.64 13.92 28.06
C GLY A 25 18.45 14.95 26.97
N VAL A 26 19.53 15.25 26.20
CA VAL A 26 19.42 15.97 24.94
C VAL A 26 18.59 15.09 24.01
N HIS A 27 17.29 15.39 23.89
CA HIS A 27 16.52 14.94 22.76
C HIS A 27 17.14 15.59 21.53
N ALA A 28 18.03 14.87 20.87
CA ALA A 28 18.43 15.18 19.53
C ALA A 28 17.15 15.07 18.67
N SER A 29 16.54 16.22 18.42
CA SER A 29 15.59 16.38 17.34
C SER A 29 16.34 16.02 16.06
N LEU A 30 16.07 14.83 15.54
CA LEU A 30 16.42 14.45 14.18
C LEU A 30 15.55 15.34 13.29
N SER A 31 16.04 16.55 12.99
CA SER A 31 15.56 17.30 11.86
C SER A 31 15.74 16.40 10.66
N PRO A 32 14.70 16.14 9.83
CA PRO A 32 14.90 15.38 8.61
C PRO A 32 15.98 16.11 7.80
N SER A 33 17.09 15.44 7.55
CA SER A 33 18.06 15.88 6.55
C SER A 33 17.27 16.17 5.27
N PRO A 34 17.60 17.24 4.51
CA PRO A 34 16.98 17.46 3.22
C PRO A 34 17.10 16.16 2.43
N SER A 35 15.98 15.58 2.04
CA SER A 35 15.90 14.34 1.29
C SER A 35 16.87 14.44 0.12
N ALA A 36 17.89 13.59 0.11
CA ALA A 36 18.78 13.52 -1.05
C ALA A 36 17.88 13.14 -2.22
N LEU A 37 17.81 14.00 -3.25
CA LEU A 37 17.01 13.75 -4.44
C LEU A 37 17.28 12.34 -4.94
N VAL A 38 16.22 11.61 -5.24
CA VAL A 38 16.33 10.26 -5.79
C VAL A 38 17.19 10.31 -7.05
N GLN A 39 18.27 9.54 -7.08
CA GLN A 39 19.10 9.46 -8.27
C GLN A 39 18.42 8.59 -9.32
N ILE A 40 17.87 9.24 -10.35
CA ILE A 40 17.16 8.58 -11.43
C ILE A 40 18.08 8.37 -12.63
N ARG A 41 18.20 7.12 -13.09
CA ARG A 41 18.89 6.80 -14.34
C ARG A 41 17.88 6.77 -15.49
N GLU A 42 18.22 7.47 -16.57
CA GLU A 42 17.40 7.45 -17.78
C GLU A 42 17.63 6.15 -18.56
N LEU A 43 16.53 5.46 -18.88
CA LEU A 43 16.54 4.25 -19.71
C LEU A 43 15.29 4.21 -20.59
N PRO A 44 15.18 5.06 -21.64
CA PRO A 44 13.95 5.29 -22.35
C PRO A 44 13.30 4.05 -22.96
N SER A 45 11.97 3.96 -22.85
CA SER A 45 11.12 3.00 -23.56
C SER A 45 10.46 3.67 -24.78
N PRO A 46 10.37 3.00 -25.94
CA PRO A 46 9.61 3.49 -27.08
C PRO A 46 8.10 3.37 -26.88
N ASN A 47 7.62 2.60 -25.90
CA ASN A 47 6.22 2.31 -25.66
C ASN A 47 5.54 3.46 -24.89
N GLN A 48 5.35 4.59 -25.56
CA GLN A 48 4.74 5.78 -24.98
C GLN A 48 4.05 6.60 -26.08
N ASP A 49 3.07 7.40 -25.65
CA ASP A 49 2.43 8.40 -26.50
C ASP A 49 1.98 9.62 -25.69
N ALA A 50 1.32 10.57 -26.35
CA ALA A 50 0.80 11.76 -25.67
C ALA A 50 -0.34 11.38 -24.71
N ARG A 51 -0.40 12.03 -23.53
CA ARG A 51 -1.57 11.96 -22.66
C ARG A 51 -2.77 12.62 -23.32
N PRO A 52 -4.01 12.15 -23.03
CA PRO A 52 -5.21 12.84 -23.48
C PRO A 52 -5.28 14.28 -22.98
N ASP A 53 -5.68 15.20 -23.84
CA ASP A 53 -5.79 16.63 -23.50
C ASP A 53 -6.78 16.85 -22.35
N GLY A 54 -6.41 17.73 -21.42
CA GLY A 54 -7.26 18.11 -20.28
C GLY A 54 -7.44 17.05 -19.19
N VAL A 55 -6.83 15.89 -19.32
CA VAL A 55 -6.85 14.84 -18.29
C VAL A 55 -5.70 15.06 -17.30
N PRO A 56 -6.00 15.29 -16.01
CA PRO A 56 -4.95 15.49 -15.01
C PRO A 56 -4.20 14.20 -14.72
N ILE A 57 -2.94 14.31 -14.27
CA ILE A 57 -2.21 13.22 -13.61
C ILE A 57 -2.64 13.22 -12.14
N ASP A 58 -3.56 12.34 -11.77
CA ASP A 58 -4.19 12.30 -10.45
C ASP A 58 -4.22 10.91 -9.81
N THR A 59 -3.48 9.95 -10.36
CA THR A 59 -3.43 8.57 -9.88
C THR A 59 -1.99 8.07 -9.94
N LEU A 60 -1.58 7.31 -8.92
CA LEU A 60 -0.31 6.58 -8.85
C LEU A 60 -0.62 5.11 -8.71
N ILE A 61 -0.10 4.27 -9.60
CA ILE A 61 -0.34 2.83 -9.60
C ILE A 61 0.97 2.10 -9.36
N LEU A 62 0.99 1.29 -8.30
CA LEU A 62 2.15 0.47 -7.94
C LEU A 62 1.98 -0.95 -8.45
N HIS A 63 3.06 -1.48 -9.03
CA HIS A 63 3.13 -2.79 -9.64
C HIS A 63 4.31 -3.57 -9.08
N TYR A 64 4.28 -4.89 -9.18
CA TYR A 64 5.52 -5.65 -9.26
C TYR A 64 5.75 -6.10 -10.71
N THR A 65 7.02 -6.31 -11.09
CA THR A 65 7.37 -6.70 -12.46
C THR A 65 6.85 -8.08 -12.86
N GLY A 66 6.67 -9.01 -11.91
CA GLY A 66 6.15 -10.37 -12.18
C GLY A 66 7.02 -11.17 -13.16
N MET A 67 8.32 -10.96 -13.14
CA MET A 67 9.29 -11.63 -14.03
C MET A 67 10.46 -12.17 -13.23
N GLN A 68 11.10 -13.22 -13.76
CA GLN A 68 12.18 -13.93 -13.04
C GLN A 68 13.37 -13.05 -12.68
N THR A 69 13.68 -12.03 -13.48
CA THR A 69 14.81 -11.12 -13.26
C THR A 69 14.44 -9.68 -13.59
N ALA A 70 15.14 -8.72 -12.95
CA ALA A 70 15.03 -7.30 -13.27
C ALA A 70 15.31 -7.01 -14.74
N GLN A 71 16.37 -7.63 -15.30
CA GLN A 71 16.74 -7.43 -16.71
C GLN A 71 15.64 -7.87 -17.68
N ALA A 72 15.01 -9.03 -17.42
CA ALA A 72 13.91 -9.51 -18.26
C ALA A 72 12.72 -8.54 -18.23
N ALA A 73 12.40 -7.97 -17.05
CA ALA A 73 11.35 -6.97 -16.92
C ALA A 73 11.68 -5.69 -17.68
N ILE A 74 12.91 -5.18 -17.53
CA ILE A 74 13.39 -3.98 -18.22
C ILE A 74 13.35 -4.17 -19.73
N ASP A 75 13.83 -5.32 -20.23
CA ASP A 75 13.83 -5.63 -21.66
C ASP A 75 12.42 -5.65 -22.22
N ARG A 76 11.47 -6.30 -21.50
CA ARG A 76 10.06 -6.34 -21.89
C ARG A 76 9.40 -4.97 -21.92
N LEU A 77 9.64 -4.12 -20.90
CA LEU A 77 9.08 -2.77 -20.81
C LEU A 77 9.63 -1.82 -21.89
N ARG A 78 10.74 -2.21 -22.53
CA ARG A 78 11.40 -1.46 -23.60
C ARG A 78 11.27 -2.09 -24.98
N ASP A 79 10.74 -3.31 -25.07
CA ASP A 79 10.49 -3.98 -26.34
C ASP A 79 9.28 -3.35 -27.03
N PRO A 80 9.43 -2.73 -28.22
CA PRO A 80 8.32 -2.12 -28.96
C PRO A 80 7.24 -3.14 -29.33
N ALA A 81 7.60 -4.42 -29.49
CA ALA A 81 6.62 -5.46 -29.81
C ALA A 81 5.75 -5.88 -28.60
N ALA A 82 6.18 -5.58 -27.38
CA ALA A 82 5.45 -5.94 -26.17
C ALA A 82 4.25 -5.00 -25.88
N HIS A 83 4.27 -3.78 -26.38
CA HIS A 83 3.23 -2.76 -26.16
C HIS A 83 2.89 -2.55 -24.68
N VAL A 84 3.88 -2.66 -23.80
CA VAL A 84 3.79 -2.38 -22.36
C VAL A 84 4.96 -1.50 -21.94
N SER A 85 4.74 -0.66 -20.94
CA SER A 85 5.77 0.17 -20.32
C SER A 85 5.34 0.64 -18.95
N SER A 86 6.24 1.25 -18.19
CA SER A 86 5.92 2.04 -16.99
C SER A 86 6.73 3.33 -17.00
N HIS A 87 6.38 4.26 -16.13
CA HIS A 87 7.16 5.50 -16.00
C HIS A 87 8.48 5.20 -15.30
N TYR A 88 8.44 4.39 -14.25
CA TYR A 88 9.60 4.04 -13.45
C TYR A 88 9.71 2.54 -13.21
N VAL A 89 10.94 2.10 -13.01
CA VAL A 89 11.28 0.80 -12.44
C VAL A 89 12.17 1.03 -11.23
N VAL A 90 11.88 0.35 -10.12
CA VAL A 90 12.71 0.37 -8.91
C VAL A 90 13.30 -1.01 -8.71
N ASP A 91 14.63 -1.12 -8.78
CA ASP A 91 15.35 -2.38 -8.62
C ASP A 91 15.50 -2.74 -7.13
N GLU A 92 15.88 -3.97 -6.85
CA GLU A 92 15.97 -4.51 -5.48
C GLU A 92 17.04 -3.81 -4.62
N ASP A 93 18.07 -3.22 -5.26
CA ASP A 93 19.11 -2.43 -4.59
C ASP A 93 18.70 -0.96 -4.35
N GLY A 94 17.48 -0.57 -4.75
CA GLY A 94 16.98 0.79 -4.68
C GLY A 94 17.32 1.66 -5.88
N THR A 95 17.98 1.14 -6.92
CA THR A 95 18.23 1.88 -8.16
C THR A 95 16.89 2.23 -8.84
N VAL A 96 16.70 3.51 -9.19
CA VAL A 96 15.50 4.00 -9.88
C VAL A 96 15.83 4.27 -11.35
N LEU A 97 15.07 3.65 -12.24
CA LEU A 97 15.14 3.85 -13.69
C LEU A 97 13.89 4.60 -14.16
N ARG A 98 14.07 5.63 -15.00
CA ARG A 98 12.95 6.29 -15.69
C ARG A 98 12.90 5.79 -17.14
N LEU A 99 11.77 5.15 -17.49
CA LEU A 99 11.53 4.61 -18.83
C LEU A 99 10.66 5.51 -19.69
N VAL A 100 9.65 6.16 -19.07
CA VAL A 100 8.72 7.07 -19.75
C VAL A 100 8.66 8.38 -18.97
N PRO A 101 8.80 9.54 -19.61
CA PRO A 101 8.60 10.84 -18.96
C PRO A 101 7.18 10.96 -18.39
N GLU A 102 7.01 11.56 -17.20
CA GLU A 102 5.70 11.68 -16.54
C GLU A 102 4.64 12.39 -17.39
N LEU A 103 5.07 13.32 -18.24
CA LEU A 103 4.17 14.04 -19.16
C LEU A 103 3.73 13.21 -20.38
N GLN A 104 4.30 12.03 -20.58
CA GLN A 104 3.84 11.07 -21.58
C GLN A 104 2.99 9.99 -20.91
N ARG A 105 2.19 9.28 -21.72
CA ARG A 105 1.40 8.15 -21.29
C ARG A 105 2.21 6.87 -21.44
N ALA A 106 2.43 6.15 -20.34
CA ALA A 106 2.96 4.80 -20.33
C ALA A 106 1.82 3.75 -20.37
N TYR A 107 2.12 2.52 -20.77
CA TYR A 107 1.15 1.44 -20.98
C TYR A 107 1.25 0.40 -19.89
N HIS A 108 0.79 0.71 -18.66
CA HIS A 108 0.94 -0.15 -17.46
C HIS A 108 -0.38 -0.62 -16.85
N ALA A 109 -1.47 0.18 -16.93
CA ALA A 109 -2.73 -0.15 -16.26
C ALA A 109 -3.62 -1.10 -17.07
N GLY A 110 -3.52 -1.09 -18.41
CA GLY A 110 -4.37 -1.88 -19.31
C GLY A 110 -5.87 -1.62 -19.09
N VAL A 111 -6.69 -2.65 -19.30
CA VAL A 111 -8.12 -2.58 -18.97
C VAL A 111 -8.26 -2.51 -17.44
N SER A 112 -8.74 -1.40 -16.94
CA SER A 112 -8.73 -1.06 -15.52
C SER A 112 -9.89 -0.13 -15.17
N HIS A 113 -10.17 0.02 -13.88
CA HIS A 113 -11.20 0.92 -13.38
C HIS A 113 -10.85 1.41 -11.97
N TRP A 114 -10.96 2.72 -11.75
CA TRP A 114 -10.88 3.30 -10.41
C TRP A 114 -11.79 4.51 -10.32
N ARG A 115 -12.72 4.51 -9.33
CA ARG A 115 -13.60 5.65 -9.04
C ARG A 115 -14.31 6.22 -10.28
N GLY A 116 -14.89 5.33 -11.10
CA GLY A 116 -15.61 5.70 -12.31
C GLY A 116 -14.74 5.93 -13.55
N ASN A 117 -13.41 5.92 -13.43
CA ASN A 117 -12.49 6.11 -14.54
C ASN A 117 -11.97 4.77 -15.08
N THR A 118 -11.90 4.63 -16.41
CA THR A 118 -11.44 3.42 -17.10
C THR A 118 -10.16 3.62 -17.91
N GLU A 119 -9.80 4.86 -18.25
CA GLU A 119 -8.62 5.22 -19.04
C GLU A 119 -7.45 5.60 -18.11
N LEU A 120 -7.05 4.65 -17.22
CA LEU A 120 -6.09 4.97 -16.18
C LEU A 120 -4.67 5.23 -16.69
N ASN A 121 -4.25 4.65 -17.81
CA ASN A 121 -2.96 5.00 -18.43
C ASN A 121 -2.84 6.51 -18.71
N GLY A 122 -3.92 7.15 -19.14
CA GLY A 122 -3.94 8.58 -19.47
C GLY A 122 -3.79 9.52 -18.28
N ARG A 123 -4.13 9.06 -17.08
CA ARG A 123 -4.21 9.87 -15.87
C ARG A 123 -3.32 9.40 -14.72
N SER A 124 -2.52 8.36 -14.91
CA SER A 124 -1.69 7.80 -13.86
C SER A 124 -0.20 7.86 -14.18
N ILE A 125 0.59 7.73 -13.12
CA ILE A 125 1.99 7.36 -13.19
C ILE A 125 2.08 5.92 -12.68
N GLY A 126 2.80 5.03 -13.40
CA GLY A 126 3.05 3.65 -13.00
C GLY A 126 4.47 3.47 -12.52
N ILE A 127 4.64 2.76 -11.41
CA ILE A 127 5.94 2.35 -10.87
C ILE A 127 5.98 0.82 -10.82
N GLU A 128 6.90 0.23 -11.57
CA GLU A 128 7.21 -1.18 -11.53
C GLU A 128 8.29 -1.46 -10.49
N ILE A 129 8.01 -2.31 -9.53
CA ILE A 129 8.91 -2.67 -8.43
C ILE A 129 9.42 -4.08 -8.71
N VAL A 130 10.74 -4.24 -8.85
CA VAL A 130 11.31 -5.55 -9.20
C VAL A 130 10.99 -6.58 -8.12
N ASN A 131 10.20 -7.56 -8.50
CA ASN A 131 9.85 -8.73 -7.69
C ASN A 131 9.33 -9.81 -8.64
N PRO A 132 9.71 -11.08 -8.46
CA PRO A 132 9.28 -12.17 -9.36
C PRO A 132 7.76 -12.41 -9.34
N GLY A 133 7.05 -11.93 -8.29
CA GLY A 133 5.61 -12.08 -8.20
C GLY A 133 5.16 -13.52 -7.92
N HIS A 134 3.87 -13.70 -7.82
CA HIS A 134 3.25 -14.98 -7.41
C HIS A 134 3.61 -16.16 -8.33
N GLU A 135 3.82 -15.89 -9.62
CA GLU A 135 4.15 -16.95 -10.60
C GLU A 135 5.58 -17.48 -10.46
N TRP A 136 6.56 -16.63 -10.08
CA TRP A 136 7.99 -16.97 -10.14
C TRP A 136 8.67 -16.95 -8.76
N GLY A 137 7.94 -17.00 -7.68
CA GLY A 137 8.49 -17.05 -6.32
C GLY A 137 8.40 -15.71 -5.60
N TYR A 138 7.18 -15.24 -5.38
CA TYR A 138 6.86 -14.01 -4.67
C TYR A 138 7.57 -13.93 -3.32
N ARG A 139 8.30 -12.86 -3.09
CA ARG A 139 9.14 -12.64 -1.92
C ARG A 139 8.94 -11.26 -1.31
N ASP A 140 9.47 -11.05 -0.12
CA ASP A 140 9.47 -9.76 0.55
C ASP A 140 10.28 -8.75 -0.26
N PHE A 141 9.87 -7.49 -0.21
CA PHE A 141 10.57 -6.39 -0.87
C PHE A 141 11.75 -5.95 0.01
N PRO A 142 12.96 -5.80 -0.54
CA PRO A 142 14.11 -5.30 0.20
C PRO A 142 13.88 -3.91 0.80
N VAL A 143 14.44 -3.63 1.97
CA VAL A 143 14.29 -2.34 2.67
C VAL A 143 14.78 -1.17 1.81
N LEU A 144 15.90 -1.33 1.09
CA LEU A 144 16.43 -0.29 0.20
C LEU A 144 15.47 0.00 -0.96
N GLN A 145 14.83 -1.03 -1.50
CA GLN A 145 13.84 -0.89 -2.56
C GLN A 145 12.60 -0.15 -2.06
N LEU A 146 12.04 -0.53 -0.90
CA LEU A 146 10.88 0.14 -0.30
C LEU A 146 11.19 1.61 0.03
N ALA A 147 12.37 1.91 0.54
CA ALA A 147 12.82 3.27 0.78
C ALA A 147 12.87 4.09 -0.53
N ALA A 148 13.46 3.54 -1.58
CA ALA A 148 13.53 4.19 -2.90
C ALA A 148 12.13 4.40 -3.53
N VAL A 149 11.21 3.43 -3.37
CA VAL A 149 9.81 3.58 -3.79
C VAL A 149 9.14 4.72 -3.03
N CYS A 150 9.31 4.80 -1.71
CA CYS A 150 8.74 5.85 -0.89
C CYS A 150 9.24 7.24 -1.31
N ASP A 151 10.57 7.40 -1.44
CA ASP A 151 11.19 8.66 -1.84
C ASP A 151 10.75 9.09 -3.26
N LEU A 152 10.70 8.14 -4.21
CA LEU A 152 10.18 8.40 -5.55
C LEU A 152 8.71 8.83 -5.54
N CYS A 153 7.87 8.17 -4.75
CA CYS A 153 6.46 8.56 -4.59
C CYS A 153 6.34 9.98 -4.04
N LEU A 154 7.11 10.34 -3.01
CA LEU A 154 7.10 11.70 -2.43
C LEU A 154 7.55 12.75 -3.46
N GLU A 155 8.56 12.46 -4.28
CA GLU A 155 8.97 13.35 -5.37
C GLU A 155 7.87 13.52 -6.43
N ILE A 156 7.19 12.43 -6.83
CA ILE A 156 6.05 12.49 -7.75
C ILE A 156 4.91 13.33 -7.16
N LEU A 157 4.57 13.13 -5.90
CA LEU A 157 3.53 13.87 -5.18
C LEU A 157 3.86 15.37 -5.03
N SER A 158 5.15 15.73 -5.00
CA SER A 158 5.56 17.14 -4.99
C SER A 158 5.31 17.85 -6.32
N ARG A 159 5.24 17.11 -7.44
CA ARG A 159 5.03 17.64 -8.79
C ARG A 159 3.59 17.53 -9.28
N HIS A 160 2.85 16.54 -8.77
CA HIS A 160 1.48 16.23 -9.22
C HIS A 160 0.52 16.20 -8.06
N HIS A 161 -0.67 16.81 -8.23
CA HIS A 161 -1.72 16.77 -7.24
C HIS A 161 -2.46 15.42 -7.29
N ILE A 162 -1.88 14.39 -6.67
CA ILE A 162 -2.46 13.05 -6.57
C ILE A 162 -3.07 12.87 -5.17
N PRO A 163 -4.39 12.78 -5.02
CA PRO A 163 -5.01 12.53 -3.72
C PRO A 163 -4.55 11.19 -3.15
N ALA A 164 -4.32 11.12 -1.84
CA ALA A 164 -3.83 9.90 -1.17
C ALA A 164 -4.68 8.65 -1.47
N ARG A 165 -5.99 8.81 -1.64
CA ARG A 165 -6.93 7.74 -2.02
C ARG A 165 -6.77 7.23 -3.48
N ASN A 166 -5.96 7.88 -4.28
CA ASN A 166 -5.64 7.51 -5.66
C ASN A 166 -4.22 6.93 -5.80
N ILE A 167 -3.57 6.60 -4.69
CA ILE A 167 -2.34 5.82 -4.67
C ILE A 167 -2.77 4.38 -4.42
N VAL A 168 -2.68 3.54 -5.46
CA VAL A 168 -3.38 2.25 -5.53
C VAL A 168 -2.51 1.14 -6.09
N ALA A 169 -2.90 -0.09 -5.82
CA ALA A 169 -2.34 -1.29 -6.42
C ALA A 169 -2.87 -1.50 -7.84
N HIS A 170 -2.12 -2.17 -8.70
CA HIS A 170 -2.67 -2.68 -9.96
C HIS A 170 -3.84 -3.63 -9.72
N SER A 171 -3.76 -4.46 -8.68
CA SER A 171 -4.86 -5.34 -8.25
C SER A 171 -6.11 -4.56 -7.81
N ASP A 172 -5.99 -3.34 -7.28
CA ASP A 172 -7.16 -2.53 -6.93
C ASP A 172 -7.95 -2.10 -8.18
N VAL A 173 -7.23 -1.76 -9.25
CA VAL A 173 -7.84 -1.20 -10.46
C VAL A 173 -8.18 -2.27 -11.50
N ALA A 174 -7.63 -3.48 -11.37
CA ALA A 174 -7.87 -4.61 -12.28
C ALA A 174 -7.92 -5.96 -11.52
N PRO A 175 -8.84 -6.09 -10.53
CA PRO A 175 -8.84 -7.23 -9.59
C PRO A 175 -9.08 -8.60 -10.25
N ASP A 176 -9.67 -8.64 -11.43
CA ASP A 176 -10.00 -9.86 -12.17
C ASP A 176 -8.80 -10.46 -12.91
N ARG A 177 -7.70 -9.73 -13.07
CA ARG A 177 -6.55 -10.16 -13.87
C ARG A 177 -5.19 -9.85 -13.24
N LYS A 178 -5.16 -9.15 -12.10
CA LYS A 178 -3.93 -8.64 -11.48
C LYS A 178 -3.90 -8.90 -9.98
N GLU A 179 -2.68 -9.16 -9.49
CA GLU A 179 -2.41 -9.40 -8.07
C GLU A 179 -1.34 -8.45 -7.51
N ASP A 180 -0.59 -7.79 -8.40
CA ASP A 180 0.50 -6.87 -8.06
C ASP A 180 0.04 -5.57 -7.37
N PRO A 181 0.87 -4.99 -6.47
CA PRO A 181 2.15 -5.48 -5.97
C PRO A 181 2.03 -6.61 -4.92
N GLY A 182 0.83 -7.08 -4.58
CA GLY A 182 0.55 -8.21 -3.70
C GLY A 182 0.55 -7.86 -2.22
N GLU A 183 0.29 -8.89 -1.39
CA GLU A 183 0.10 -8.77 0.06
C GLU A 183 1.40 -8.56 0.86
N LYS A 184 2.58 -8.78 0.27
CA LYS A 184 3.86 -8.52 0.94
C LYS A 184 4.35 -7.08 0.76
N PHE A 185 3.62 -6.26 -0.01
CA PHE A 185 3.98 -4.87 -0.19
C PHE A 185 3.58 -4.03 1.04
N ASP A 186 4.50 -3.21 1.55
CA ASP A 186 4.33 -2.47 2.80
C ASP A 186 3.52 -1.17 2.62
N TRP A 187 2.22 -1.30 2.40
CA TRP A 187 1.30 -0.16 2.30
C TRP A 187 1.25 0.68 3.57
N GLU A 188 1.30 0.03 4.74
CA GLU A 188 1.30 0.71 6.04
C GLU A 188 2.56 1.57 6.21
N GLY A 189 3.72 1.02 5.87
CA GLY A 189 4.99 1.75 5.91
C GLY A 189 5.01 2.96 4.97
N LEU A 190 4.45 2.83 3.75
CA LEU A 190 4.29 3.95 2.83
C LEU A 190 3.39 5.05 3.43
N ALA A 191 2.22 4.68 3.96
CA ALA A 191 1.27 5.64 4.52
C ALA A 191 1.84 6.38 5.73
N ARG A 192 2.61 5.72 6.59
CA ARG A 192 3.33 6.35 7.71
C ARG A 192 4.35 7.40 7.26
N ASN A 193 4.84 7.28 6.04
CA ASN A 193 5.74 8.24 5.41
C ASN A 193 5.02 9.26 4.51
N GLY A 194 3.68 9.34 4.57
CA GLY A 194 2.90 10.32 3.83
C GLY A 194 2.51 9.91 2.41
N VAL A 195 2.68 8.65 2.02
CA VAL A 195 2.33 8.11 0.70
C VAL A 195 1.14 7.17 0.81
N GLY A 196 -0.02 7.60 0.30
CA GLY A 196 -1.25 6.80 0.35
C GLY A 196 -1.99 6.93 1.69
N LEU A 197 -2.78 5.93 2.00
CA LEU A 197 -3.63 5.85 3.19
C LEU A 197 -3.42 4.52 3.90
N TRP A 198 -3.60 4.52 5.22
CA TRP A 198 -3.71 3.30 6.02
C TRP A 198 -4.62 3.55 7.21
N PRO A 199 -5.61 2.69 7.50
CA PRO A 199 -6.52 2.91 8.62
C PRO A 199 -5.89 2.41 9.93
N ASP A 200 -5.48 3.34 10.79
CA ASP A 200 -4.95 3.03 12.13
C ASP A 200 -6.07 2.68 13.12
N ASP A 201 -7.23 3.33 12.99
CA ASP A 201 -8.42 3.07 13.82
C ASP A 201 -9.38 2.13 13.11
N VAL A 202 -9.24 0.84 13.39
CA VAL A 202 -10.08 -0.23 12.85
C VAL A 202 -10.96 -0.77 13.97
N PRO A 203 -12.31 -0.73 13.84
CA PRO A 203 -13.19 -1.21 14.88
C PRO A 203 -13.03 -2.70 15.14
N ASP A 204 -13.06 -3.10 16.41
CA ASP A 204 -13.14 -4.53 16.77
C ASP A 204 -14.57 -5.04 16.53
N LEU A 205 -14.77 -5.83 15.51
CA LEU A 205 -16.04 -6.47 15.18
C LEU A 205 -16.08 -7.95 15.64
N GLY A 206 -15.12 -8.37 16.47
CA GLY A 206 -15.00 -9.73 16.97
C GLY A 206 -14.57 -10.75 15.89
N THR A 207 -14.88 -12.03 16.13
CA THR A 207 -14.44 -13.17 15.31
C THR A 207 -15.58 -13.76 14.47
N GLY A 208 -16.47 -12.93 13.94
CA GLY A 208 -17.60 -13.38 13.11
C GLY A 208 -17.14 -14.02 11.79
N GLY A 209 -17.82 -15.09 11.39
CA GLY A 209 -17.60 -15.73 10.10
C GLY A 209 -18.03 -14.86 8.90
N PRO A 210 -17.86 -15.35 7.66
CA PRO A 210 -18.17 -14.59 6.46
C PRO A 210 -19.64 -14.16 6.40
N VAL A 211 -19.86 -12.92 5.99
CA VAL A 211 -21.19 -12.37 5.74
C VAL A 211 -21.88 -13.15 4.62
N ARG A 212 -23.10 -13.61 4.87
CA ARG A 212 -23.96 -14.28 3.89
C ARG A 212 -25.30 -13.60 3.72
N ASP A 213 -25.68 -12.73 4.66
CA ASP A 213 -26.90 -11.94 4.61
C ASP A 213 -26.90 -10.99 3.42
N PRO A 214 -27.94 -11.03 2.53
CA PRO A 214 -27.98 -10.21 1.32
C PRO A 214 -27.95 -8.70 1.57
N ALA A 215 -28.57 -8.23 2.68
CA ALA A 215 -28.57 -6.81 3.01
C ALA A 215 -27.16 -6.33 3.38
N ARG A 216 -26.44 -7.08 4.21
CA ARG A 216 -25.06 -6.78 4.59
C ARG A 216 -24.09 -6.91 3.39
N LEU A 217 -24.33 -7.82 2.47
CA LEU A 217 -23.53 -7.92 1.23
C LEU A 217 -23.75 -6.70 0.31
N ARG A 218 -24.96 -6.14 0.25
CA ARG A 218 -25.20 -4.85 -0.43
C ARG A 218 -24.39 -3.72 0.19
N ASP A 219 -24.34 -3.64 1.53
CA ASP A 219 -23.52 -2.63 2.21
C ASP A 219 -22.03 -2.80 1.90
N VAL A 220 -21.51 -4.03 1.91
CA VAL A 220 -20.13 -4.33 1.52
C VAL A 220 -19.85 -3.85 0.09
N ARG A 221 -20.73 -4.16 -0.87
CA ARG A 221 -20.61 -3.75 -2.26
C ARG A 221 -20.66 -2.22 -2.42
N ARG A 222 -21.59 -1.57 -1.72
CA ARG A 222 -21.71 -0.11 -1.71
C ARG A 222 -20.42 0.53 -1.21
N VAL A 223 -19.89 0.10 -0.08
CA VAL A 223 -18.66 0.66 0.52
C VAL A 223 -17.45 0.44 -0.41
N LEU A 224 -17.29 -0.76 -0.98
CA LEU A 224 -16.24 -1.04 -1.96
C LEU A 224 -16.34 -0.09 -3.18
N GLY A 225 -17.56 0.12 -3.69
CA GLY A 225 -17.81 1.06 -4.80
C GLY A 225 -17.46 2.51 -4.45
N GLU A 226 -17.82 2.96 -3.26
CA GLU A 226 -17.53 4.31 -2.76
C GLU A 226 -16.04 4.54 -2.49
N ILE A 227 -15.30 3.50 -2.07
CA ILE A 227 -13.84 3.54 -2.01
C ILE A 227 -13.25 3.73 -3.40
N GLY A 228 -13.75 3.00 -4.41
CA GLY A 228 -13.29 3.15 -5.79
C GLY A 228 -13.34 1.89 -6.65
N TYR A 229 -13.58 0.72 -6.06
CA TYR A 229 -13.60 -0.55 -6.76
C TYR A 229 -14.79 -0.68 -7.73
N ARG A 230 -14.56 -1.38 -8.84
CA ARG A 230 -15.65 -1.77 -9.73
C ARG A 230 -16.33 -3.01 -9.17
N VAL A 231 -17.56 -2.85 -8.68
CA VAL A 231 -18.36 -3.93 -8.12
C VAL A 231 -19.82 -3.77 -8.50
N ALA A 232 -20.51 -4.87 -8.78
CA ALA A 232 -21.96 -4.84 -8.99
C ALA A 232 -22.66 -4.42 -7.68
N PRO A 233 -23.69 -3.53 -7.73
CA PRO A 233 -24.31 -2.97 -6.52
C PRO A 233 -25.06 -4.01 -5.70
N GLU A 234 -25.50 -5.10 -6.31
CA GLU A 234 -26.28 -6.17 -5.70
C GLU A 234 -25.73 -7.56 -6.08
N GLY A 235 -26.14 -8.58 -5.35
CA GLY A 235 -25.80 -9.97 -5.58
C GLY A 235 -25.29 -10.70 -4.35
N PRO A 236 -25.15 -12.04 -4.43
CA PRO A 236 -24.58 -12.86 -3.37
C PRO A 236 -23.08 -12.66 -3.26
N LEU A 237 -22.44 -13.37 -2.34
CA LEU A 237 -20.98 -13.57 -2.34
C LEU A 237 -20.64 -14.52 -3.49
N ASP A 238 -20.48 -13.95 -4.67
CA ASP A 238 -20.11 -14.64 -5.92
C ASP A 238 -18.60 -14.55 -6.18
N PRO A 239 -18.07 -15.26 -7.18
CA PRO A 239 -16.64 -15.20 -7.54
C PRO A 239 -16.15 -13.78 -7.88
N ALA A 240 -17.02 -12.95 -8.47
CA ALA A 240 -16.67 -11.57 -8.84
C ALA A 240 -16.44 -10.70 -7.57
N LEU A 241 -17.37 -10.75 -6.61
CA LEU A 241 -17.17 -10.06 -5.32
C LEU A 241 -15.96 -10.62 -4.57
N ALA A 242 -15.78 -11.95 -4.54
CA ALA A 242 -14.64 -12.57 -3.89
C ALA A 242 -13.30 -12.09 -4.50
N THR A 243 -13.24 -11.86 -5.80
CA THR A 243 -12.08 -11.31 -6.50
C THR A 243 -11.77 -9.87 -6.07
N VAL A 244 -12.79 -9.01 -6.00
CA VAL A 244 -12.63 -7.64 -5.49
C VAL A 244 -12.22 -7.63 -4.02
N LEU A 245 -12.81 -8.51 -3.20
CA LEU A 245 -12.42 -8.64 -1.79
C LEU A 245 -10.96 -9.08 -1.63
N ARG A 246 -10.45 -10.00 -2.46
CA ARG A 246 -9.02 -10.36 -2.44
C ARG A 246 -8.13 -9.17 -2.79
N ALA A 247 -8.48 -8.38 -3.80
CA ALA A 247 -7.74 -7.16 -4.13
C ALA A 247 -7.72 -6.18 -2.96
N PHE A 248 -8.90 -5.90 -2.38
CA PHE A 248 -9.02 -5.09 -1.17
C PHE A 248 -8.15 -5.65 -0.02
N GLN A 249 -8.19 -6.94 0.23
CA GLN A 249 -7.41 -7.57 1.30
C GLN A 249 -5.90 -7.50 1.05
N ARG A 250 -5.41 -7.70 -0.19
CA ARG A 250 -3.99 -7.54 -0.50
C ARG A 250 -3.46 -6.14 -0.14
N HIS A 251 -4.27 -5.12 -0.33
CA HIS A 251 -3.89 -3.74 -0.02
C HIS A 251 -4.08 -3.43 1.47
N TRP A 252 -5.26 -3.75 2.04
CA TRP A 252 -5.71 -3.22 3.32
C TRP A 252 -5.72 -4.23 4.47
N ARG A 253 -5.58 -5.51 4.17
CA ARG A 253 -5.58 -6.62 5.14
C ARG A 253 -4.69 -7.77 4.65
N PRO A 254 -3.39 -7.53 4.47
CA PRO A 254 -2.48 -8.47 3.83
C PRO A 254 -2.30 -9.79 4.60
N GLU A 255 -2.56 -9.79 5.90
CA GLU A 255 -2.50 -10.98 6.76
C GLU A 255 -3.58 -12.03 6.45
N ALA A 256 -4.64 -11.67 5.69
CA ALA A 256 -5.76 -12.59 5.41
C ALA A 256 -6.43 -12.32 4.05
N VAL A 257 -5.81 -12.77 2.96
CA VAL A 257 -6.33 -12.67 1.58
C VAL A 257 -7.23 -13.85 1.26
N THR A 258 -8.46 -13.82 1.77
CA THR A 258 -9.41 -14.94 1.68
C THR A 258 -10.48 -14.76 0.61
N GLY A 259 -10.75 -13.55 0.16
CA GLY A 259 -11.90 -13.20 -0.68
C GLY A 259 -13.24 -13.26 0.06
N GLN A 260 -13.22 -13.28 1.40
CA GLN A 260 -14.43 -13.35 2.22
C GLN A 260 -14.64 -12.04 2.99
N ALA A 261 -15.89 -11.62 3.13
CA ALA A 261 -16.29 -10.48 3.97
C ALA A 261 -16.49 -10.93 5.41
N ASP A 262 -15.41 -11.36 6.09
CA ASP A 262 -15.42 -11.69 7.52
C ASP A 262 -15.30 -10.44 8.41
N ALA A 263 -15.39 -10.61 9.72
CA ALA A 263 -15.34 -9.50 10.68
C ALA A 263 -14.11 -8.60 10.50
N GLY A 264 -12.91 -9.17 10.28
CA GLY A 264 -11.69 -8.40 10.05
C GLY A 264 -11.74 -7.60 8.74
N THR A 265 -12.26 -8.17 7.66
CA THR A 265 -12.45 -7.46 6.39
C THR A 265 -13.46 -6.32 6.53
N LEU A 266 -14.58 -6.55 7.25
CA LEU A 266 -15.57 -5.50 7.51
C LEU A 266 -14.99 -4.37 8.35
N ALA A 267 -14.23 -4.69 9.38
CA ALA A 267 -13.55 -3.72 10.22
C ALA A 267 -12.60 -2.84 9.38
N ARG A 268 -11.80 -3.46 8.53
CA ARG A 268 -10.87 -2.75 7.64
C ARG A 268 -11.61 -1.91 6.60
N LEU A 269 -12.70 -2.43 6.00
CA LEU A 269 -13.57 -1.66 5.09
C LEU A 269 -14.11 -0.39 5.74
N LEU A 270 -14.59 -0.47 6.98
CA LEU A 270 -15.09 0.70 7.72
C LEU A 270 -13.97 1.70 8.02
N GLY A 271 -12.78 1.22 8.39
CA GLY A 271 -11.61 2.08 8.60
C GLY A 271 -11.24 2.86 7.34
N VAL A 272 -11.11 2.16 6.19
CA VAL A 272 -10.82 2.80 4.90
C VAL A 272 -11.93 3.76 4.47
N ALA A 273 -13.20 3.38 4.63
CA ALA A 273 -14.34 4.22 4.28
C ALA A 273 -14.33 5.56 5.03
N ARG A 274 -13.99 5.55 6.34
CA ARG A 274 -13.81 6.78 7.14
C ARG A 274 -12.70 7.66 6.58
N LEU A 275 -11.54 7.08 6.25
CA LEU A 275 -10.39 7.83 5.70
C LEU A 275 -10.72 8.52 4.37
N VAL A 276 -11.54 7.88 3.54
CA VAL A 276 -11.93 8.45 2.23
C VAL A 276 -13.23 9.26 2.28
N GLY A 277 -13.85 9.42 3.47
CA GLY A 277 -15.01 10.27 3.70
C GLY A 277 -16.32 9.73 3.11
N VAL A 278 -16.51 8.40 3.12
CA VAL A 278 -17.71 7.71 2.56
C VAL A 278 -18.43 6.81 3.58
N ALA A 279 -18.05 6.86 4.86
CA ALA A 279 -18.69 6.13 5.96
C ALA A 279 -19.71 6.98 6.70
#